data_6b85294ffbe5a3e21135b5ae7766f5cb
#
_entry.id   6b85294ffbe5a3e21135b5ae7766f5cb
#
_cell.length_a   1.000
_cell.length_b   1.000
_cell.length_c   1.000
_cell.angle_alpha   90.00
_cell.angle_beta   90.00
_cell.angle_gamma   90.00
#
_symmetry.space_group_name_H-M   'P 1'
#
loop_
_entity.id
_entity.type
_entity.pdbx_description
1 polymer ?
#
loop_
_entity_poly.entity_id
_entity_poly.type
_entity_poly.pdbx_seq_one_letter_code
_entity_poly.pdbx_strand_id
1 'polypeptide(L)'
;MTNAFAGGPNSVQRVASHYDSRTALVVVDVQNDFADPAGSLAVPDGEAVLPVVNAEVVAAQATRALVAYTQDWHPPNTPHFAKDGGTWPVHCVRGTWGAELHPDLVVEGERVRKGTGGEDGYSGFTVADPRTGETHPTALAGLLADRGVERVVVVGLATDYCVKATALDAVALGYPTTVVRAGVRAVELEPGDGERAIGEMAAAGVALA
;
A
#
# COMPACT_ATOMS: atom_id res chain seq x y z
N MET A 1 5.70 32.12 39.02
CA MET A 1 4.88 30.88 38.84
C MET A 1 5.02 30.50 37.39
N THR A 2 5.95 29.61 37.11
CA THR A 2 6.32 29.15 35.75
C THR A 2 5.62 27.80 35.53
N ASN A 3 4.65 27.81 34.58
CA ASN A 3 4.01 26.55 34.15
C ASN A 3 4.82 25.99 32.97
N ALA A 4 5.53 24.89 33.24
CA ALA A 4 6.19 24.10 32.24
C ALA A 4 5.16 23.21 31.54
N PHE A 5 4.98 23.37 30.23
CA PHE A 5 4.28 22.42 29.40
C PHE A 5 5.16 21.20 29.18
N ALA A 6 4.82 20.10 29.84
CA ALA A 6 5.39 18.79 29.56
C ALA A 6 4.71 18.20 28.32
N GLY A 7 5.34 18.33 27.16
CA GLY A 7 5.00 17.57 25.97
C GLY A 7 5.41 16.10 26.18
N GLY A 8 4.45 15.20 26.26
CA GLY A 8 4.70 13.79 26.50
C GLY A 8 5.34 13.10 25.28
N PRO A 9 6.31 12.19 25.48
CA PRO A 9 7.09 11.52 24.43
C PRO A 9 6.41 10.25 23.88
N ASN A 10 5.06 10.20 23.74
CA ASN A 10 4.38 8.92 23.55
C ASN A 10 4.01 8.54 22.09
N SER A 11 4.12 9.43 21.11
CA SER A 11 3.75 9.09 19.73
C SER A 11 4.93 8.48 18.91
N VAL A 12 6.12 9.02 19.09
CA VAL A 12 7.31 8.55 18.36
C VAL A 12 7.80 7.19 18.86
N GLN A 13 7.62 6.90 20.15
CA GLN A 13 8.06 5.64 20.76
C GLN A 13 7.19 4.43 20.39
N ARG A 14 5.93 4.63 19.97
CA ARG A 14 5.05 3.53 19.52
C ARG A 14 5.40 3.04 18.11
N VAL A 15 5.78 3.94 17.22
CA VAL A 15 6.15 3.59 15.83
C VAL A 15 7.40 2.73 15.81
N ALA A 16 8.41 3.04 16.61
CA ALA A 16 9.67 2.26 16.70
C ALA A 16 9.49 0.81 17.18
N SER A 17 8.35 0.46 17.80
CA SER A 17 8.10 -0.90 18.31
C SER A 17 7.67 -1.91 17.24
N HIS A 18 7.29 -1.45 16.04
CA HIS A 18 6.80 -2.33 14.96
C HIS A 18 7.91 -2.82 14.03
N TYR A 19 9.09 -2.19 14.05
CA TYR A 19 10.15 -2.46 13.09
C TYR A 19 11.42 -3.03 13.71
N ASP A 20 12.03 -3.94 12.98
CA ASP A 20 13.41 -4.41 13.13
C ASP A 20 13.94 -4.84 11.76
N SER A 21 15.17 -5.35 11.68
CA SER A 21 15.80 -5.75 10.42
C SER A 21 15.13 -6.93 9.71
N ARG A 22 14.14 -7.59 10.34
CA ARG A 22 13.35 -8.70 9.78
C ARG A 22 11.91 -8.29 9.46
N THR A 23 11.63 -6.99 9.49
CA THR A 23 10.34 -6.41 9.15
C THR A 23 10.41 -5.78 7.76
N ALA A 24 9.36 -5.90 6.97
CA ALA A 24 9.15 -5.10 5.78
C ALA A 24 8.01 -4.11 5.97
N LEU A 25 8.23 -2.86 5.60
CA LEU A 25 7.17 -1.89 5.33
C LEU A 25 6.82 -1.96 3.86
N VAL A 26 5.57 -2.27 3.54
CA VAL A 26 5.02 -2.22 2.18
C VAL A 26 4.14 -0.99 2.06
N VAL A 27 4.60 -0.02 1.28
CA VAL A 27 3.88 1.21 0.93
C VAL A 27 3.12 0.95 -0.36
N VAL A 28 1.81 0.83 -0.26
CA VAL A 28 0.96 0.40 -1.35
C VAL A 28 0.45 1.60 -2.14
N ASP A 29 0.85 1.70 -3.41
CA ASP A 29 0.29 2.54 -4.47
C ASP A 29 0.03 4.02 -4.10
N VAL A 30 0.93 4.65 -3.35
CA VAL A 30 0.85 6.08 -3.05
C VAL A 30 1.34 6.86 -4.29
N GLN A 31 0.55 6.75 -5.38
CA GLN A 31 0.78 7.34 -6.70
C GLN A 31 -0.11 8.55 -6.92
N ASN A 32 0.26 9.43 -7.86
CA ASN A 32 -0.49 10.66 -8.11
C ASN A 32 -1.96 10.39 -8.49
N ASP A 33 -2.23 9.39 -9.33
CA ASP A 33 -3.62 9.08 -9.73
C ASP A 33 -4.52 8.65 -8.57
N PHE A 34 -3.95 8.15 -7.47
CA PHE A 34 -4.70 7.74 -6.29
C PHE A 34 -4.63 8.75 -5.13
N ALA A 35 -3.44 9.32 -4.88
CA ALA A 35 -3.21 10.16 -3.72
C ALA A 35 -3.55 11.63 -3.96
N ASP A 36 -3.24 12.17 -5.16
CA ASP A 36 -3.47 13.57 -5.48
C ASP A 36 -4.94 13.82 -5.86
N PRO A 37 -5.58 14.88 -5.35
CA PRO A 37 -6.97 15.22 -5.73
C PRO A 37 -7.20 15.44 -7.23
N ALA A 38 -6.15 15.75 -8.00
CA ALA A 38 -6.21 15.89 -9.46
C ALA A 38 -6.00 14.55 -10.19
N GLY A 39 -5.78 13.46 -9.46
CA GLY A 39 -5.58 12.12 -10.00
C GLY A 39 -6.81 11.56 -10.70
N SER A 40 -6.61 10.70 -11.70
CA SER A 40 -7.70 10.17 -12.51
C SER A 40 -8.61 9.17 -11.76
N LEU A 41 -8.12 8.64 -10.64
CA LEU A 41 -8.85 7.75 -9.73
C LEU A 41 -8.54 8.15 -8.27
N ALA A 42 -8.67 9.45 -7.99
CA ALA A 42 -8.34 10.00 -6.68
C ALA A 42 -9.19 9.35 -5.57
N VAL A 43 -8.49 8.81 -4.58
CA VAL A 43 -9.10 8.25 -3.36
C VAL A 43 -9.53 9.42 -2.47
N PRO A 44 -10.73 9.41 -1.88
CA PRO A 44 -11.15 10.42 -0.92
C PRO A 44 -10.11 10.59 0.19
N ASP A 45 -9.65 11.82 0.44
CA ASP A 45 -8.59 12.16 1.41
C ASP A 45 -7.28 11.35 1.19
N GLY A 46 -6.98 10.94 -0.04
CA GLY A 46 -5.83 10.09 -0.38
C GLY A 46 -4.49 10.68 0.06
N GLU A 47 -4.29 12.00 -0.12
CA GLU A 47 -3.07 12.68 0.32
C GLU A 47 -2.89 12.74 1.85
N ALA A 48 -3.97 12.57 2.62
CA ALA A 48 -3.90 12.56 4.08
C ALA A 48 -3.13 11.35 4.65
N VAL A 49 -2.82 10.34 3.84
CA VAL A 49 -1.94 9.23 4.27
C VAL A 49 -0.48 9.63 4.34
N LEU A 50 -0.04 10.63 3.56
CA LEU A 50 1.38 10.99 3.37
C LEU A 50 2.15 11.26 4.68
N PRO A 51 1.64 12.06 5.63
CA PRO A 51 2.37 12.30 6.86
C PRO A 51 2.62 11.02 7.68
N VAL A 52 1.62 10.12 7.71
CA VAL A 52 1.73 8.83 8.43
C VAL A 52 2.66 7.90 7.69
N VAL A 53 2.48 7.72 6.38
CA VAL A 53 3.33 6.87 5.56
C VAL A 53 4.80 7.31 5.65
N ASN A 54 5.08 8.60 5.57
CA ASN A 54 6.43 9.13 5.69
C ASN A 54 7.04 8.86 7.08
N ALA A 55 6.24 8.98 8.15
CA ALA A 55 6.68 8.64 9.49
C ALA A 55 7.02 7.15 9.62
N GLU A 56 6.21 6.27 9.03
CA GLU A 56 6.46 4.83 8.99
C GLU A 56 7.73 4.50 8.19
N VAL A 57 7.97 5.16 7.05
CA VAL A 57 9.19 5.00 6.25
C VAL A 57 10.43 5.38 7.08
N VAL A 58 10.41 6.53 7.76
CA VAL A 58 11.53 6.97 8.62
C VAL A 58 11.78 5.98 9.77
N ALA A 59 10.71 5.48 10.39
CA ALA A 59 10.82 4.50 11.47
C ALA A 59 11.39 3.15 11.00
N ALA A 60 10.96 2.67 9.83
CA ALA A 60 11.47 1.45 9.20
C ALA A 60 12.96 1.58 8.89
N GLN A 61 13.38 2.69 8.29
CA GLN A 61 14.79 2.96 7.98
C GLN A 61 15.67 3.01 9.23
N ALA A 62 15.20 3.64 10.30
CA ALA A 62 15.95 3.76 11.56
C ALA A 62 16.32 2.38 12.14
N THR A 63 15.58 1.34 11.83
CA THR A 63 15.79 -0.04 12.29
C THR A 63 16.37 -0.96 11.21
N ARG A 64 16.65 -0.45 10.02
CA ARG A 64 17.09 -1.21 8.85
C ARG A 64 16.06 -2.22 8.34
N ALA A 65 14.80 -1.97 8.61
CA ALA A 65 13.70 -2.71 8.00
C ALA A 65 13.69 -2.47 6.48
N LEU A 66 13.24 -3.46 5.73
CA LEU A 66 13.03 -3.30 4.29
C LEU A 66 11.88 -2.33 4.06
N VAL A 67 12.03 -1.40 3.12
CA VAL A 67 10.93 -0.58 2.60
C VAL A 67 10.71 -0.94 1.13
N ALA A 68 9.49 -1.35 0.79
CA ALA A 68 9.08 -1.66 -0.57
C ALA A 68 7.85 -0.82 -0.94
N TYR A 69 7.86 -0.26 -2.15
CA TYR A 69 6.75 0.53 -2.70
C TYR A 69 6.13 -0.23 -3.83
N THR A 70 4.81 -0.46 -3.79
CA THR A 70 4.11 -0.96 -4.97
C THR A 70 3.66 0.19 -5.86
N GLN A 71 3.57 -0.07 -7.15
CA GLN A 71 3.05 0.85 -8.15
C GLN A 71 2.21 0.08 -9.17
N ASP A 72 0.97 0.52 -9.38
CA ASP A 72 0.26 0.17 -10.60
C ASP A 72 0.97 0.79 -11.80
N TRP A 73 1.20 -0.02 -12.84
CA TRP A 73 2.01 0.40 -13.98
C TRP A 73 1.43 -0.14 -15.27
N HIS A 74 0.21 0.29 -15.57
CA HIS A 74 -0.58 -0.27 -16.66
C HIS A 74 -0.11 0.18 -18.06
N PRO A 75 -0.21 -0.69 -19.07
CA PRO A 75 -0.13 -0.23 -20.46
C PRO A 75 -1.32 0.68 -20.78
N PRO A 76 -1.21 1.55 -21.82
CA PRO A 76 -2.30 2.48 -22.17
C PRO A 76 -3.59 1.80 -22.63
N ASN A 77 -3.52 0.51 -23.00
CA ASN A 77 -4.65 -0.34 -23.34
C ASN A 77 -4.56 -1.65 -22.58
N THR A 78 -5.60 -1.97 -21.81
CA THR A 78 -5.69 -3.20 -21.02
C THR A 78 -7.15 -3.52 -20.73
N PRO A 79 -7.53 -4.82 -20.67
CA PRO A 79 -8.86 -5.24 -20.23
C PRO A 79 -9.23 -4.79 -18.81
N HIS A 80 -8.29 -4.31 -18.02
CA HIS A 80 -8.53 -3.71 -16.71
C HIS A 80 -9.34 -2.40 -16.81
N PHE A 81 -9.17 -1.63 -17.87
CA PHE A 81 -9.84 -0.35 -18.06
C PHE A 81 -11.23 -0.48 -18.67
N ALA A 82 -12.16 0.35 -18.22
CA ALA A 82 -13.54 0.37 -18.72
C ALA A 82 -13.64 0.62 -20.23
N LYS A 83 -12.74 1.45 -20.81
CA LYS A 83 -12.67 1.68 -22.25
C LYS A 83 -12.32 0.42 -23.06
N ASP A 84 -11.70 -0.57 -22.44
CA ASP A 84 -11.24 -1.81 -23.06
C ASP A 84 -12.03 -3.04 -22.54
N GLY A 85 -13.16 -2.80 -21.81
CA GLY A 85 -14.09 -3.81 -21.34
C GLY A 85 -13.97 -4.19 -19.87
N GLY A 86 -13.08 -3.53 -19.10
CA GLY A 86 -12.90 -3.72 -17.67
C GLY A 86 -13.81 -2.82 -16.82
N THR A 87 -13.42 -2.62 -15.58
CA THR A 87 -14.22 -1.91 -14.57
C THR A 87 -13.73 -0.49 -14.33
N TRP A 88 -12.42 -0.26 -14.36
CA TRP A 88 -11.82 0.95 -13.84
C TRP A 88 -11.64 2.04 -14.90
N PRO A 89 -11.76 3.33 -14.55
CA PRO A 89 -11.30 4.41 -15.42
C PRO A 89 -9.80 4.23 -15.71
N VAL A 90 -9.32 4.89 -16.77
CA VAL A 90 -7.89 4.88 -17.10
C VAL A 90 -7.10 5.54 -15.98
N HIS A 91 -6.14 4.83 -15.40
CA HIS A 91 -5.29 5.31 -14.31
C HIS A 91 -3.92 4.65 -14.36
N CYS A 92 -2.95 5.22 -13.70
CA CYS A 92 -1.58 4.71 -13.53
C CYS A 92 -0.95 4.18 -14.83
N VAL A 93 -1.20 4.88 -15.95
CA VAL A 93 -0.61 4.51 -17.23
C VAL A 93 0.89 4.77 -17.18
N ARG A 94 1.68 3.75 -17.50
CA ARG A 94 3.14 3.81 -17.45
C ARG A 94 3.71 5.02 -18.19
N GLY A 95 4.64 5.72 -17.52
CA GLY A 95 5.29 6.90 -18.07
C GLY A 95 4.45 8.19 -18.02
N THR A 96 3.28 8.17 -17.37
CA THR A 96 2.49 9.37 -17.11
C THR A 96 2.70 9.86 -15.69
N TRP A 97 2.37 11.12 -15.45
CA TRP A 97 2.38 11.72 -14.11
C TRP A 97 1.55 10.90 -13.10
N GLY A 98 0.38 10.41 -13.51
CA GLY A 98 -0.51 9.64 -12.66
C GLY A 98 0.10 8.34 -12.12
N ALA A 99 0.97 7.70 -12.90
CA ALA A 99 1.66 6.47 -12.49
C ALA A 99 2.87 6.71 -11.58
N GLU A 100 3.37 7.94 -11.46
CA GLU A 100 4.51 8.24 -10.58
C GLU A 100 4.06 8.26 -9.12
N LEU A 101 4.99 7.90 -8.21
CA LEU A 101 4.78 8.06 -6.77
C LEU A 101 4.59 9.54 -6.44
N HIS A 102 3.73 9.82 -5.45
CA HIS A 102 3.43 11.19 -5.05
C HIS A 102 4.71 11.96 -4.66
N PRO A 103 4.89 13.22 -5.10
CA PRO A 103 6.14 13.96 -4.90
C PRO A 103 6.48 14.22 -3.42
N ASP A 104 5.48 14.29 -2.54
CA ASP A 104 5.68 14.48 -1.11
C ASP A 104 5.90 13.16 -0.35
N LEU A 105 5.89 12.02 -1.04
CA LEU A 105 6.24 10.74 -0.44
C LEU A 105 7.77 10.62 -0.29
N VAL A 106 8.23 10.25 0.89
CA VAL A 106 9.62 9.84 1.09
C VAL A 106 9.82 8.48 0.42
N VAL A 107 10.69 8.45 -0.61
CA VAL A 107 10.94 7.22 -1.39
C VAL A 107 12.39 6.78 -1.21
N GLU A 108 12.57 5.80 -0.34
CA GLU A 108 13.88 5.26 0.03
C GLU A 108 13.78 3.73 0.14
N GLY A 109 13.78 3.02 -0.98
CA GLY A 109 13.66 1.56 -0.99
C GLY A 109 13.34 0.99 -2.36
N GLU A 110 12.92 -0.26 -2.38
CA GLU A 110 12.67 -1.02 -3.60
C GLU A 110 11.28 -0.72 -4.19
N ARG A 111 11.18 -0.70 -5.51
CA ARG A 111 9.91 -0.49 -6.22
C ARG A 111 9.46 -1.79 -6.88
N VAL A 112 8.22 -2.18 -6.63
CA VAL A 112 7.57 -3.34 -7.22
C VAL A 112 6.41 -2.86 -8.11
N ARG A 113 6.56 -2.98 -9.41
CA ARG A 113 5.51 -2.63 -10.38
C ARG A 113 4.62 -3.82 -10.65
N LYS A 114 3.31 -3.56 -10.71
CA LYS A 114 2.26 -4.54 -10.97
C LYS A 114 1.36 -4.08 -12.11
N GLY A 115 0.62 -5.00 -12.75
CA GLY A 115 -0.22 -4.69 -13.91
C GLY A 115 0.55 -4.32 -15.20
N THR A 116 1.85 -4.63 -15.28
CA THR A 116 2.75 -4.18 -16.36
C THR A 116 2.44 -4.79 -17.71
N GLY A 117 1.88 -5.98 -17.76
CA GLY A 117 1.43 -6.70 -18.97
C GLY A 117 -0.06 -6.50 -19.27
N GLY A 118 -0.78 -5.76 -18.41
CA GLY A 118 -2.21 -5.51 -18.55
C GLY A 118 -3.09 -6.33 -17.62
N GLU A 119 -2.47 -7.00 -16.64
CA GLU A 119 -3.15 -7.76 -15.60
C GLU A 119 -3.82 -6.83 -14.58
N ASP A 120 -4.78 -7.37 -13.81
CA ASP A 120 -5.29 -6.76 -12.59
C ASP A 120 -4.21 -6.84 -11.50
N GLY A 121 -3.85 -5.71 -10.93
CA GLY A 121 -2.74 -5.58 -9.99
C GLY A 121 -3.20 -5.15 -8.60
N TYR A 122 -4.18 -5.82 -7.98
CA TYR A 122 -4.63 -5.41 -6.64
C TYR A 122 -3.60 -5.72 -5.57
N SER A 123 -3.08 -6.93 -5.53
CA SER A 123 -2.08 -7.31 -4.52
C SER A 123 -0.67 -6.86 -4.89
N GLY A 124 0.11 -6.46 -3.90
CA GLY A 124 1.55 -6.28 -4.05
C GLY A 124 2.28 -7.60 -4.35
N PHE A 125 1.71 -8.75 -4.01
CA PHE A 125 2.32 -10.07 -4.19
C PHE A 125 1.91 -10.78 -5.47
N THR A 126 0.72 -10.51 -5.97
CA THR A 126 0.15 -11.21 -7.14
C THR A 126 -0.52 -10.26 -8.12
N VAL A 127 -0.51 -10.63 -9.39
CA VAL A 127 -1.33 -10.04 -10.44
C VAL A 127 -2.23 -11.11 -11.04
N ALA A 128 -3.38 -10.74 -11.60
CA ALA A 128 -4.33 -11.67 -12.20
C ALA A 128 -4.64 -11.30 -13.65
N ASP A 129 -4.68 -12.28 -14.54
CA ASP A 129 -5.21 -12.06 -15.89
C ASP A 129 -6.73 -11.73 -15.78
N PRO A 130 -7.17 -10.57 -16.27
CA PRO A 130 -8.55 -10.12 -16.09
C PRO A 130 -9.58 -10.95 -16.87
N ARG A 131 -9.15 -11.79 -17.81
CA ARG A 131 -10.03 -12.66 -18.61
C ARG A 131 -10.13 -14.07 -18.07
N THR A 132 -9.01 -14.62 -17.60
CA THR A 132 -8.92 -16.02 -17.15
C THR A 132 -8.94 -16.15 -15.64
N GLY A 133 -8.59 -15.08 -14.91
CA GLY A 133 -8.38 -15.12 -13.47
C GLY A 133 -7.08 -15.85 -13.05
N GLU A 134 -6.25 -16.25 -14.00
CA GLU A 134 -4.95 -16.86 -13.69
C GLU A 134 -4.05 -15.87 -12.97
N THR A 135 -3.44 -16.28 -11.86
CA THR A 135 -2.61 -15.43 -11.02
C THR A 135 -1.14 -15.73 -11.21
N HIS A 136 -0.33 -14.67 -11.20
CA HIS A 136 1.13 -14.75 -11.29
C HIS A 136 1.77 -13.94 -10.14
N PRO A 137 2.91 -14.40 -9.59
CA PRO A 137 3.61 -13.66 -8.54
C PRO A 137 4.26 -12.39 -9.09
N THR A 138 4.30 -11.35 -8.27
CA THR A 138 5.16 -10.18 -8.48
C THR A 138 6.57 -10.45 -7.92
N ALA A 139 7.45 -9.45 -8.01
CA ALA A 139 8.77 -9.53 -7.39
C ALA A 139 8.76 -9.41 -5.85
N LEU A 140 7.63 -9.01 -5.22
CA LEU A 140 7.60 -8.68 -3.79
C LEU A 140 7.98 -9.87 -2.90
N ALA A 141 7.39 -11.04 -3.15
CA ALA A 141 7.67 -12.23 -2.33
C ALA A 141 9.14 -12.63 -2.36
N GLY A 142 9.77 -12.60 -3.55
CA GLY A 142 11.21 -12.86 -3.70
C GLY A 142 12.05 -11.84 -2.96
N LEU A 143 11.71 -10.56 -3.07
CA LEU A 143 12.40 -9.48 -2.37
C LEU A 143 12.35 -9.65 -0.83
N LEU A 144 11.19 -10.02 -0.28
CA LEU A 144 11.03 -10.28 1.15
C LEU A 144 11.86 -11.48 1.59
N ALA A 145 11.83 -12.57 0.82
CA ALA A 145 12.59 -13.79 1.12
C ALA A 145 14.12 -13.54 1.10
N ASP A 146 14.61 -12.84 0.08
CA ASP A 146 16.06 -12.52 -0.07
C ASP A 146 16.58 -11.64 1.07
N ARG A 147 15.70 -10.85 1.71
CA ARG A 147 16.03 -9.99 2.85
C ARG A 147 15.77 -10.65 4.19
N GLY A 148 15.32 -11.91 4.23
CA GLY A 148 15.00 -12.64 5.45
C GLY A 148 13.87 -11.99 6.27
N VAL A 149 12.88 -11.40 5.60
CA VAL A 149 11.72 -10.78 6.24
C VAL A 149 10.87 -11.84 6.91
N GLU A 150 10.44 -11.56 8.14
CA GLU A 150 9.58 -12.44 8.94
C GLU A 150 8.21 -11.82 9.24
N ARG A 151 8.02 -10.52 9.05
CA ARG A 151 6.75 -9.82 9.26
C ARG A 151 6.60 -8.63 8.35
N VAL A 152 5.35 -8.25 8.08
CA VAL A 152 4.98 -7.19 7.15
C VAL A 152 4.13 -6.13 7.82
N VAL A 153 4.44 -4.87 7.58
CA VAL A 153 3.59 -3.73 7.90
C VAL A 153 3.11 -3.12 6.58
N VAL A 154 1.83 -2.81 6.49
CA VAL A 154 1.21 -2.29 5.26
C VAL A 154 0.59 -0.92 5.52
N VAL A 155 0.87 0.01 4.62
CA VAL A 155 0.28 1.36 4.56
C VAL A 155 -0.02 1.71 3.10
N GLY A 156 -0.77 2.76 2.84
CA GLY A 156 -1.00 3.30 1.49
C GLY A 156 -2.44 3.19 1.01
N LEU A 157 -2.64 3.00 -0.29
CA LEU A 157 -3.92 3.12 -0.98
C LEU A 157 -4.25 1.87 -1.83
N ALA A 158 -5.51 1.50 -2.01
CA ALA A 158 -6.63 1.91 -1.17
C ALA A 158 -7.00 0.77 -0.22
N THR A 159 -7.56 1.13 0.96
CA THR A 159 -7.89 0.19 2.04
C THR A 159 -8.71 -1.00 1.56
N ASP A 160 -9.76 -0.74 0.77
CA ASP A 160 -10.76 -1.69 0.28
C ASP A 160 -10.32 -2.50 -0.95
N TYR A 161 -9.19 -2.13 -1.55
CA TYR A 161 -8.61 -2.79 -2.73
C TYR A 161 -7.17 -3.26 -2.48
N CYS A 162 -6.18 -2.49 -2.91
CA CYS A 162 -4.79 -2.94 -2.97
C CYS A 162 -4.18 -3.17 -1.58
N VAL A 163 -4.53 -2.38 -0.57
CA VAL A 163 -4.09 -2.59 0.81
C VAL A 163 -4.65 -3.91 1.35
N LYS A 164 -5.97 -4.12 1.22
CA LYS A 164 -6.62 -5.37 1.64
C LYS A 164 -6.02 -6.57 0.93
N ALA A 165 -5.93 -6.55 -0.40
CA ALA A 165 -5.39 -7.66 -1.18
C ALA A 165 -3.94 -7.98 -0.77
N THR A 166 -3.10 -6.96 -0.60
CA THR A 166 -1.70 -7.12 -0.17
C THR A 166 -1.60 -7.70 1.24
N ALA A 167 -2.41 -7.21 2.18
CA ALA A 167 -2.38 -7.68 3.56
C ALA A 167 -2.87 -9.13 3.68
N LEU A 168 -3.91 -9.50 2.94
CA LEU A 168 -4.44 -10.88 2.92
C LEU A 168 -3.45 -11.86 2.29
N ASP A 169 -2.81 -11.49 1.17
CA ASP A 169 -1.78 -12.31 0.56
C ASP A 169 -0.56 -12.48 1.48
N ALA A 170 -0.15 -11.42 2.19
CA ALA A 170 0.94 -11.51 3.16
C ALA A 170 0.63 -12.54 4.26
N VAL A 171 -0.59 -12.52 4.81
CA VAL A 171 -1.03 -13.51 5.81
C VAL A 171 -1.07 -14.92 5.20
N ALA A 172 -1.62 -15.07 4.00
CA ALA A 172 -1.69 -16.36 3.30
C ALA A 172 -0.30 -16.96 3.01
N LEU A 173 0.71 -16.08 2.79
CA LEU A 173 2.12 -16.47 2.64
C LEU A 173 2.83 -16.74 3.98
N GLY A 174 2.14 -16.59 5.11
CA GLY A 174 2.65 -16.89 6.44
C GLY A 174 3.34 -15.73 7.15
N TYR A 175 3.25 -14.50 6.63
CA TYR A 175 3.79 -13.34 7.32
C TYR A 175 2.79 -12.81 8.38
N PRO A 176 3.16 -12.73 9.66
CA PRO A 176 2.46 -11.86 10.59
C PRO A 176 2.38 -10.44 10.01
N THR A 177 1.15 -9.94 9.81
CA THR A 177 0.90 -8.72 9.06
C THR A 177 0.17 -7.69 9.91
N THR A 178 0.60 -6.44 9.83
CA THR A 178 -0.04 -5.30 10.49
C THR A 178 -0.42 -4.26 9.46
N VAL A 179 -1.65 -3.73 9.52
CA VAL A 179 -2.07 -2.54 8.77
C VAL A 179 -2.15 -1.36 9.73
N VAL A 180 -1.49 -0.25 9.38
CA VAL A 180 -1.56 1.00 10.14
C VAL A 180 -2.78 1.79 9.68
N ARG A 181 -3.85 1.78 10.48
CA ARG A 181 -5.15 2.38 10.11
C ARG A 181 -5.08 3.85 9.74
N ALA A 182 -4.25 4.63 10.43
CA ALA A 182 -4.06 6.05 10.14
C ALA A 182 -3.39 6.30 8.77
N GLY A 183 -2.63 5.31 8.27
CA GLY A 183 -1.86 5.35 7.02
C GLY A 183 -2.58 4.78 5.81
N VAL A 184 -3.90 4.57 5.86
CA VAL A 184 -4.68 4.04 4.73
C VAL A 184 -5.95 4.86 4.50
N ARG A 185 -6.46 4.87 3.26
CA ARG A 185 -7.76 5.46 2.87
C ARG A 185 -8.45 4.56 1.86
N ALA A 186 -9.78 4.55 1.89
CA ALA A 186 -10.62 3.70 1.04
C ALA A 186 -11.17 4.47 -0.17
N VAL A 187 -11.44 3.77 -1.26
CA VAL A 187 -12.16 4.31 -2.43
C VAL A 187 -13.61 4.59 -2.09
N GLU A 188 -14.25 3.73 -1.26
CA GLU A 188 -15.64 3.88 -0.83
C GLU A 188 -16.64 3.94 -2.01
N LEU A 189 -16.54 2.99 -2.95
CA LEU A 189 -17.56 2.91 -4.03
C LEU A 189 -18.96 2.74 -3.43
N GLU A 190 -19.08 1.93 -2.39
CA GLU A 190 -20.25 1.82 -1.55
C GLU A 190 -19.91 2.29 -0.13
N PRO A 191 -20.77 3.10 0.52
CA PRO A 191 -20.50 3.57 1.87
C PRO A 191 -20.16 2.41 2.84
N GLY A 192 -19.03 2.51 3.52
CA GLY A 192 -18.55 1.53 4.48
C GLY A 192 -17.68 0.42 3.89
N ASP A 193 -17.28 0.48 2.62
CA ASP A 193 -16.34 -0.47 2.02
C ASP A 193 -15.03 -0.54 2.78
N GLY A 194 -14.49 0.59 3.19
CA GLY A 194 -13.27 0.66 3.97
C GLY A 194 -13.37 -0.06 5.31
N GLU A 195 -14.43 0.15 6.07
CA GLU A 195 -14.62 -0.53 7.36
C GLU A 195 -14.91 -2.03 7.16
N ARG A 196 -15.62 -2.42 6.10
CA ARG A 196 -15.77 -3.84 5.74
C ARG A 196 -14.43 -4.49 5.42
N ALA A 197 -13.59 -3.82 4.65
CA ALA A 197 -12.24 -4.30 4.32
C ALA A 197 -11.35 -4.44 5.57
N ILE A 198 -11.41 -3.48 6.49
CA ILE A 198 -10.73 -3.57 7.79
C ILE A 198 -11.24 -4.78 8.59
N GLY A 199 -12.54 -5.01 8.63
CA GLY A 199 -13.14 -6.19 9.29
C GLY A 199 -12.70 -7.51 8.66
N GLU A 200 -12.66 -7.60 7.32
CA GLU A 200 -12.19 -8.79 6.59
C GLU A 200 -10.71 -9.07 6.89
N MET A 201 -9.86 -8.04 6.85
CA MET A 201 -8.44 -8.17 7.19
C MET A 201 -8.25 -8.66 8.64
N ALA A 202 -8.98 -8.07 9.60
CA ALA A 202 -8.91 -8.49 10.99
C ALA A 202 -9.37 -9.95 11.19
N ALA A 203 -10.44 -10.37 10.51
CA ALA A 203 -10.95 -11.74 10.55
C ALA A 203 -9.94 -12.76 9.96
N ALA A 204 -9.12 -12.33 9.00
CA ALA A 204 -8.04 -13.14 8.43
C ALA A 204 -6.76 -13.16 9.28
N GLY A 205 -6.71 -12.43 10.40
CA GLY A 205 -5.56 -12.41 11.31
C GLY A 205 -4.60 -11.24 11.10
N VAL A 206 -4.96 -10.25 10.29
CA VAL A 206 -4.19 -9.00 10.17
C VAL A 206 -4.35 -8.18 11.45
N ALA A 207 -3.24 -7.78 12.06
CA ALA A 207 -3.23 -6.84 13.17
C ALA A 207 -3.52 -5.41 12.67
N LEU A 208 -4.25 -4.64 13.47
CA LEU A 208 -4.57 -3.23 13.17
C LEU A 208 -3.89 -2.33 14.21
N ALA A 209 -3.11 -1.33 13.75
CA ALA A 209 -2.39 -0.40 14.60
C ALA A 209 -2.88 1.05 14.40
#